data_23b6b41b780c91f65e70a32987aad185
#
_entry.id   23b6b41b780c91f65e70a32987aad185
#
_cell.length_a   1.000
_cell.length_b   1.000
_cell.length_c   1.000
_cell.angle_alpha   90.00
_cell.angle_beta   90.00
_cell.angle_gamma   90.00
#
_symmetry.space_group_name_H-M   'P 1'
#
loop_
_entity.id
_entity.type
_entity.pdbx_description
1 polymer ?
#
loop_
_entity_poly.entity_id
_entity_poly.type
_entity_poly.pdbx_seq_one_letter_code
_entity_poly.pdbx_strand_id
1 'polypeptide(L)'
;MNPINDLLRILSDFVAGIIGSIFSFSPFLADLVTMGLAALILCTFAALSFMGLTYVERKVVARIQDRLGPNQAGPLGLLQPLADGIKMFTKEDTTPANADRWVYNLAPLVIAIFALTTYAVLPFAPGVVGTNLNVGAFYLIAIGSGSIVAILMAGWGSNNKYALLGAFRTVAQLVGYEVPMLLNVLPVVMMAGSMSLVDIIHKQTTLDGNPGIPFIVFFPLSALVFLISGIAETGRSPFDLLEAESEIVAGFHVEYSGMKFALFFLGEYVNALAVAF
;
A
#
# COMPACT_ATOMS: atom_id res chain seq x y z
N MET A 1 13.72 -0.70 27.72
CA MET A 1 14.13 0.47 26.90
C MET A 1 14.66 -0.10 25.59
N ASN A 2 14.06 0.23 24.50
CA ASN A 2 14.41 -0.34 23.19
C ASN A 2 15.30 0.69 22.45
N PRO A 3 16.56 0.39 22.14
CA PRO A 3 17.53 1.34 21.57
C PRO A 3 17.06 1.96 20.25
N ILE A 4 16.17 1.29 19.52
CA ILE A 4 15.59 1.80 18.27
C ILE A 4 14.60 2.94 18.54
N ASN A 5 13.80 2.85 19.62
CA ASN A 5 12.87 3.93 20.00
C ASN A 5 13.62 5.19 20.47
N ASP A 6 14.75 4.99 21.15
CA ASP A 6 15.58 6.11 21.57
C ASP A 6 16.26 6.78 20.38
N LEU A 7 16.70 5.99 19.37
CA LEU A 7 17.31 6.52 18.15
C LEU A 7 16.30 7.32 17.31
N LEU A 8 15.09 6.82 17.16
CA LEU A 8 14.02 7.51 16.41
C LEU A 8 13.58 8.80 17.13
N ARG A 9 13.50 8.78 18.46
CA ARG A 9 13.24 9.98 19.28
C ARG A 9 14.37 10.99 19.14
N ILE A 10 15.62 10.56 19.27
CA ILE A 10 16.78 11.43 19.12
C ILE A 10 16.81 12.05 17.71
N LEU A 11 16.51 11.28 16.66
CA LEU A 11 16.42 11.78 15.30
C LEU A 11 15.26 12.77 15.12
N SER A 12 14.09 12.48 15.67
CA SER A 12 12.95 13.41 15.61
C SER A 12 13.21 14.70 16.38
N ASP A 13 13.81 14.60 17.57
CA ASP A 13 14.15 15.75 18.40
C ASP A 13 15.29 16.59 17.81
N PHE A 14 16.28 15.93 17.18
CA PHE A 14 17.38 16.58 16.46
C PHE A 14 16.86 17.33 15.21
N VAL A 15 16.02 16.68 14.42
CA VAL A 15 15.37 17.27 13.24
C VAL A 15 14.45 18.43 13.66
N ALA A 16 13.64 18.24 14.69
CA ALA A 16 12.79 19.30 15.24
C ALA A 16 13.60 20.46 15.81
N GLY A 17 14.75 20.18 16.47
CA GLY A 17 15.67 21.18 16.99
C GLY A 17 16.34 22.02 15.89
N ILE A 18 16.80 21.38 14.81
CA ILE A 18 17.36 22.06 13.64
C ILE A 18 16.30 22.93 12.95
N ILE A 19 15.11 22.39 12.75
CA ILE A 19 14.00 23.10 12.12
C ILE A 19 13.55 24.27 13.00
N GLY A 20 13.42 24.08 14.31
CA GLY A 20 13.09 25.13 15.26
C GLY A 20 14.11 26.25 15.31
N SER A 21 15.43 25.94 15.16
CA SER A 21 16.49 26.94 15.12
C SER A 21 16.54 27.73 13.80
N ILE A 22 16.16 27.11 12.70
CA ILE A 22 16.12 27.73 11.36
C ILE A 22 14.83 28.54 11.14
N PHE A 23 13.71 28.06 11.67
CA PHE A 23 12.37 28.63 11.51
C PHE A 23 11.81 29.24 12.82
N SER A 24 12.62 29.95 13.58
CA SER A 24 12.21 30.66 14.81
C SER A 24 11.10 31.72 14.59
N PHE A 25 10.57 31.86 13.37
CA PHE A 25 9.62 32.91 12.99
C PHE A 25 8.12 32.58 13.18
N SER A 26 7.71 31.31 13.15
CA SER A 26 6.33 30.94 13.52
C SER A 26 6.20 29.45 13.83
N PRO A 27 5.53 29.07 14.94
CA PRO A 27 5.29 27.67 15.31
C PRO A 27 4.52 26.91 14.21
N PHE A 28 3.61 27.56 13.51
CA PHE A 28 2.84 26.97 12.42
C PHE A 28 3.72 26.49 11.25
N LEU A 29 4.76 27.25 10.86
CA LEU A 29 5.68 26.83 9.79
C LEU A 29 6.56 25.65 10.23
N ALA A 30 6.98 25.61 11.50
CA ALA A 30 7.73 24.50 12.05
C ALA A 30 6.90 23.20 12.01
N ASP A 31 5.64 23.27 12.44
CA ASP A 31 4.72 22.12 12.40
C ASP A 31 4.45 21.64 10.97
N LEU A 32 4.28 22.56 10.02
CA LEU A 32 4.06 22.22 8.62
C LEU A 32 5.28 21.53 7.98
N VAL A 33 6.49 22.00 8.32
CA VAL A 33 7.74 21.37 7.85
C VAL A 33 7.94 20.00 8.47
N THR A 34 7.68 19.83 9.77
CA THR A 34 7.79 18.52 10.44
C THR A 34 6.79 17.52 9.88
N MET A 35 5.55 17.91 9.63
CA MET A 35 4.54 17.08 8.98
C MET A 35 4.96 16.71 7.55
N GLY A 36 5.49 17.66 6.78
CA GLY A 36 6.01 17.42 5.44
C GLY A 36 7.18 16.43 5.39
N LEU A 37 8.11 16.55 6.35
CA LEU A 37 9.21 15.58 6.49
C LEU A 37 8.73 14.19 6.91
N ALA A 38 7.80 14.10 7.84
CA ALA A 38 7.20 12.83 8.24
C ALA A 38 6.52 12.15 7.05
N ALA A 39 5.74 12.89 6.26
CA ALA A 39 5.12 12.38 5.04
C ALA A 39 6.16 11.93 4.02
N LEU A 40 7.25 12.69 3.81
CA LEU A 40 8.34 12.31 2.91
C LEU A 40 9.03 11.03 3.34
N ILE A 41 9.30 10.85 4.63
CA ILE A 41 9.90 9.62 5.19
C ILE A 41 8.98 8.44 4.94
N LEU A 42 7.68 8.61 5.15
CA LEU A 42 6.68 7.56 4.95
C LEU A 42 6.55 7.17 3.48
N CYS A 43 6.52 8.14 2.57
CA CYS A 43 6.54 7.89 1.13
C CYS A 43 7.83 7.20 0.67
N THR A 44 8.99 7.59 1.22
CA THR A 44 10.27 6.96 0.93
C THR A 44 10.28 5.51 1.42
N PHE A 45 9.77 5.26 2.63
CA PHE A 45 9.64 3.90 3.16
C PHE A 45 8.73 3.04 2.28
N ALA A 46 7.58 3.56 1.85
CA ALA A 46 6.67 2.86 0.93
C ALA A 46 7.35 2.52 -0.40
N ALA A 47 8.09 3.47 -0.99
CA ALA A 47 8.83 3.24 -2.23
C ALA A 47 9.94 2.19 -2.06
N LEU A 48 10.69 2.22 -0.97
CA LEU A 48 11.72 1.21 -0.67
C LEU A 48 11.11 -0.17 -0.43
N SER A 49 9.98 -0.23 0.25
CA SER A 49 9.23 -1.47 0.48
C SER A 49 8.73 -2.07 -0.85
N PHE A 50 8.17 -1.24 -1.72
CA PHE A 50 7.79 -1.63 -3.08
C PHE A 50 8.97 -2.22 -3.86
N MET A 51 10.13 -1.54 -3.86
CA MET A 51 11.34 -2.03 -4.52
C MET A 51 11.83 -3.36 -3.93
N GLY A 52 11.77 -3.51 -2.62
CA GLY A 52 12.13 -4.75 -1.92
C GLY A 52 11.21 -5.91 -2.29
N LEU A 53 9.90 -5.68 -2.28
CA LEU A 53 8.89 -6.70 -2.61
C LEU A 53 9.01 -7.17 -4.07
N THR A 54 9.16 -6.26 -5.02
CA THR A 54 9.35 -6.61 -6.45
C THR A 54 10.60 -7.42 -6.68
N TYR A 55 11.69 -7.14 -5.95
CA TYR A 55 12.90 -7.95 -6.01
C TYR A 55 12.68 -9.37 -5.48
N VAL A 56 12.07 -9.49 -4.29
CA VAL A 56 11.79 -10.78 -3.66
C VAL A 56 10.88 -11.62 -4.55
N GLU A 57 9.80 -11.05 -5.05
CA GLU A 57 8.85 -11.73 -5.93
C GLU A 57 9.53 -12.30 -7.17
N ARG A 58 10.32 -11.48 -7.89
CA ARG A 58 11.06 -11.93 -9.07
C ARG A 58 12.05 -13.06 -8.77
N LYS A 59 12.68 -13.04 -7.59
CA LYS A 59 13.59 -14.12 -7.16
C LYS A 59 12.83 -15.38 -6.83
N VAL A 60 11.72 -15.29 -6.12
CA VAL A 60 10.89 -16.43 -5.73
C VAL A 60 10.28 -17.09 -6.97
N VAL A 61 9.65 -16.31 -7.84
CA VAL A 61 9.06 -16.81 -9.09
C VAL A 61 10.11 -17.48 -9.97
N ALA A 62 11.30 -16.89 -10.09
CA ALA A 62 12.38 -17.50 -10.86
C ALA A 62 12.82 -18.87 -10.30
N ARG A 63 12.88 -19.02 -8.95
CA ARG A 63 13.18 -20.30 -8.29
C ARG A 63 12.11 -21.33 -8.52
N ILE A 64 10.84 -20.96 -8.49
CA ILE A 64 9.71 -21.86 -8.79
C ILE A 64 9.75 -22.32 -10.25
N GLN A 65 10.22 -21.45 -11.15
CA GLN A 65 10.34 -21.74 -12.58
C GLN A 65 11.69 -22.37 -12.98
N ASP A 66 12.51 -22.82 -12.03
CA ASP A 66 13.84 -23.40 -12.24
C ASP A 66 14.78 -22.53 -13.10
N ARG A 67 14.69 -21.18 -12.97
CA ARG A 67 15.55 -20.23 -13.65
C ARG A 67 16.22 -19.25 -12.70
N LEU A 68 17.31 -18.63 -13.17
CA LEU A 68 17.96 -17.55 -12.43
C LEU A 68 17.13 -16.26 -12.55
N GLY A 69 16.76 -15.69 -11.40
CA GLY A 69 16.18 -14.35 -11.36
C GLY A 69 17.20 -13.25 -11.71
N PRO A 70 16.81 -11.98 -11.60
CA PRO A 70 17.72 -10.85 -11.86
C PRO A 70 19.05 -11.03 -11.13
N ASN A 71 20.17 -11.01 -11.86
CA ASN A 71 21.50 -11.27 -11.30
C ASN A 71 22.59 -10.30 -11.79
N GLN A 72 22.31 -9.49 -12.83
CA GLN A 72 23.32 -8.65 -13.47
C GLN A 72 23.36 -7.23 -12.93
N ALA A 73 22.27 -6.68 -12.44
CA ALA A 73 22.20 -5.31 -11.94
C ALA A 73 22.66 -5.25 -10.47
N GLY A 74 23.93 -5.00 -10.24
CA GLY A 74 24.57 -5.00 -8.90
C GLY A 74 24.75 -6.38 -8.30
N PRO A 75 25.21 -6.46 -7.04
CA PRO A 75 25.41 -7.73 -6.38
C PRO A 75 24.11 -8.51 -6.27
N LEU A 76 24.08 -9.73 -6.82
CA LEU A 76 22.91 -10.62 -6.86
C LEU A 76 21.65 -10.02 -7.53
N GLY A 77 21.79 -8.94 -8.30
CA GLY A 77 20.67 -8.27 -8.93
C GLY A 77 19.86 -7.32 -8.04
N LEU A 78 20.42 -6.92 -6.90
CA LEU A 78 19.73 -6.06 -5.90
C LEU A 78 19.34 -4.68 -6.45
N LEU A 79 20.11 -4.16 -7.42
CA LEU A 79 19.86 -2.86 -8.05
C LEU A 79 18.85 -2.93 -9.21
N GLN A 80 18.30 -4.10 -9.51
CA GLN A 80 17.33 -4.25 -10.61
C GLN A 80 16.06 -3.40 -10.42
N PRO A 81 15.42 -3.34 -9.22
CA PRO A 81 14.26 -2.47 -9.03
C PRO A 81 14.57 -0.98 -9.23
N LEU A 82 15.78 -0.55 -8.85
CA LEU A 82 16.22 0.82 -9.09
C LEU A 82 16.39 1.11 -10.59
N ALA A 83 16.99 0.18 -11.34
CA ALA A 83 17.13 0.28 -12.78
C ALA A 83 15.75 0.33 -13.47
N ASP A 84 14.79 -0.46 -13.00
CA ASP A 84 13.42 -0.43 -13.50
C ASP A 84 12.73 0.91 -13.18
N GLY A 85 12.94 1.45 -11.99
CA GLY A 85 12.47 2.80 -11.64
C GLY A 85 13.01 3.87 -12.58
N ILE A 86 14.33 3.91 -12.80
CA ILE A 86 14.97 4.86 -13.73
C ILE A 86 14.40 4.68 -15.14
N LYS A 87 14.22 3.46 -15.61
CA LYS A 87 13.61 3.16 -16.90
C LYS A 87 12.19 3.74 -17.00
N MET A 88 11.36 3.62 -15.97
CA MET A 88 10.00 4.17 -15.96
C MET A 88 9.99 5.70 -15.99
N PHE A 89 10.95 6.35 -15.34
CA PHE A 89 11.12 7.82 -15.41
C PHE A 89 11.56 8.34 -16.77
N THR A 90 12.41 7.58 -17.46
CA THR A 90 12.94 7.99 -18.77
C THR A 90 12.07 7.55 -19.94
N LYS A 91 11.09 6.67 -19.69
CA LYS A 91 10.20 6.16 -20.72
C LYS A 91 9.22 7.24 -21.17
N GLU A 92 8.98 7.31 -22.47
CA GLU A 92 8.03 8.24 -23.08
C GLU A 92 6.61 8.09 -22.49
N ASP A 93 6.00 9.22 -22.15
CA ASP A 93 4.62 9.28 -21.66
C ASP A 93 3.65 9.37 -22.83
N THR A 94 3.08 8.24 -23.20
CA THR A 94 2.11 8.15 -24.29
C THR A 94 0.69 8.25 -23.74
N THR A 95 -0.12 9.12 -24.37
CA THR A 95 -1.56 9.24 -24.08
C THR A 95 -2.36 8.95 -25.33
N PRO A 96 -3.39 8.10 -25.30
CA PRO A 96 -4.24 7.84 -26.46
C PRO A 96 -4.91 9.13 -26.97
N ALA A 97 -5.06 9.26 -28.30
CA ALA A 97 -5.59 10.47 -28.91
C ALA A 97 -7.04 10.80 -28.46
N ASN A 98 -7.83 9.76 -28.21
CA ASN A 98 -9.25 9.88 -27.82
C ASN A 98 -9.46 9.75 -26.30
N ALA A 99 -8.39 9.70 -25.49
CA ALA A 99 -8.50 9.61 -24.04
C ALA A 99 -9.02 10.93 -23.43
N ASP A 100 -9.82 10.80 -22.36
CA ASP A 100 -10.13 11.95 -21.51
C ASP A 100 -8.89 12.29 -20.68
N ARG A 101 -8.15 13.32 -21.12
CA ARG A 101 -6.84 13.66 -20.55
C ARG A 101 -6.87 13.95 -19.06
N TRP A 102 -7.94 14.54 -18.53
CA TRP A 102 -8.05 14.86 -17.12
C TRP A 102 -8.22 13.60 -16.28
N VAL A 103 -9.19 12.78 -16.62
CA VAL A 103 -9.47 11.53 -15.91
C VAL A 103 -8.31 10.56 -16.05
N TYR A 104 -7.76 10.43 -17.25
CA TYR A 104 -6.61 9.57 -17.55
C TYR A 104 -5.37 9.92 -16.71
N ASN A 105 -5.04 11.20 -16.58
CA ASN A 105 -3.86 11.64 -15.82
C ASN A 105 -4.08 11.62 -14.31
N LEU A 106 -5.31 11.81 -13.83
CA LEU A 106 -5.62 11.79 -12.41
C LEU A 106 -5.69 10.38 -11.83
N ALA A 107 -6.13 9.38 -12.58
CA ALA A 107 -6.29 8.02 -12.11
C ALA A 107 -5.04 7.45 -11.41
N PRO A 108 -3.82 7.45 -12.00
CA PRO A 108 -2.62 6.94 -11.36
C PRO A 108 -2.20 7.76 -10.12
N LEU A 109 -2.49 9.05 -10.07
CA LEU A 109 -2.23 9.87 -8.91
C LEU A 109 -3.18 9.53 -7.76
N VAL A 110 -4.44 9.33 -8.06
CA VAL A 110 -5.47 8.99 -7.06
C VAL A 110 -5.16 7.65 -6.40
N ILE A 111 -4.82 6.60 -7.16
CA ILE A 111 -4.47 5.30 -6.57
C ILE A 111 -3.23 5.40 -5.69
N ALA A 112 -2.19 6.12 -6.13
CA ALA A 112 -0.99 6.32 -5.35
C ALA A 112 -1.25 7.09 -4.05
N ILE A 113 -2.11 8.12 -4.07
CA ILE A 113 -2.50 8.88 -2.88
C ILE A 113 -3.22 7.98 -1.89
N PHE A 114 -4.21 7.19 -2.31
CA PHE A 114 -4.92 6.27 -1.43
C PHE A 114 -3.99 5.22 -0.83
N ALA A 115 -3.14 4.60 -1.64
CA ALA A 115 -2.17 3.61 -1.17
C ALA A 115 -1.18 4.20 -0.14
N LEU A 116 -0.63 5.39 -0.39
CA LEU A 116 0.30 6.03 0.54
C LEU A 116 -0.37 6.48 1.83
N THR A 117 -1.62 6.96 1.78
CA THR A 117 -2.38 7.36 2.97
C THR A 117 -2.72 6.19 3.89
N THR A 118 -2.80 4.96 3.36
CA THR A 118 -2.96 3.75 4.17
C THR A 118 -1.81 3.58 5.17
N TYR A 119 -0.58 3.88 4.77
CA TYR A 119 0.61 3.78 5.63
C TYR A 119 0.63 4.78 6.79
N ALA A 120 -0.13 5.87 6.71
CA ALA A 120 -0.18 6.86 7.79
C ALA A 120 -0.74 6.31 9.11
N VAL A 121 -1.55 5.26 9.06
CA VAL A 121 -2.25 4.68 10.22
C VAL A 121 -1.67 3.32 10.64
N LEU A 122 -0.86 2.69 9.78
CA LEU A 122 -0.25 1.39 10.07
C LEU A 122 0.80 1.50 11.19
N PRO A 123 0.70 0.70 12.25
CA PRO A 123 1.70 0.64 13.32
C PRO A 123 2.86 -0.30 12.94
N PHE A 124 3.92 0.22 12.38
CA PHE A 124 5.09 -0.55 11.95
C PHE A 124 5.92 -1.13 13.10
N ALA A 125 5.95 -0.45 14.23
CA ALA A 125 6.61 -0.91 15.44
C ALA A 125 6.00 -0.22 16.68
N PRO A 126 6.26 -0.74 17.90
CA PRO A 126 5.85 -0.06 19.13
C PRO A 126 6.35 1.39 19.17
N GLY A 127 5.42 2.35 19.16
CA GLY A 127 5.73 3.78 19.13
C GLY A 127 6.03 4.37 17.75
N VAL A 128 6.04 3.55 16.67
CA VAL A 128 6.26 4.01 15.28
C VAL A 128 4.93 3.92 14.53
N VAL A 129 4.12 4.94 14.69
CA VAL A 129 2.82 5.12 14.01
C VAL A 129 2.79 6.53 13.46
N GLY A 130 2.37 6.69 12.20
CA GLY A 130 2.23 8.04 11.63
C GLY A 130 1.16 8.84 12.36
N THR A 131 -0.03 8.30 12.49
CA THR A 131 -1.15 8.91 13.22
C THR A 131 -1.97 7.83 13.92
N ASN A 132 -2.15 7.95 15.23
CA ASN A 132 -3.03 7.05 15.98
C ASN A 132 -4.47 7.56 15.92
N LEU A 133 -5.29 6.94 15.06
CA LEU A 133 -6.70 7.28 14.91
C LEU A 133 -7.56 6.33 15.75
N ASN A 134 -8.52 6.90 16.50
CA ASN A 134 -9.50 6.13 17.29
C ASN A 134 -10.36 5.20 16.40
N VAL A 135 -10.47 5.49 15.11
CA VAL A 135 -11.21 4.72 14.11
C VAL A 135 -10.27 4.12 13.05
N GLY A 136 -9.05 3.78 13.43
CA GLY A 136 -7.98 3.34 12.53
C GLY A 136 -8.35 2.16 11.65
N ALA A 137 -9.00 1.12 12.19
CA ALA A 137 -9.44 -0.05 11.43
C ALA A 137 -10.47 0.31 10.34
N PHE A 138 -11.43 1.16 10.68
CA PHE A 138 -12.43 1.65 9.71
C PHE A 138 -11.77 2.54 8.63
N TYR A 139 -10.81 3.37 9.03
CA TYR A 139 -10.05 4.22 8.11
C TYR A 139 -9.30 3.39 7.05
N LEU A 140 -8.63 2.30 7.44
CA LEU A 140 -7.91 1.43 6.50
C LEU A 140 -8.83 0.88 5.42
N ILE A 141 -10.01 0.39 5.80
CA ILE A 141 -10.97 -0.17 4.85
C ILE A 141 -11.52 0.94 3.94
N ALA A 142 -11.91 2.09 4.51
CA ALA A 142 -12.44 3.21 3.74
C ALA A 142 -11.44 3.79 2.73
N ILE A 143 -10.16 3.82 3.06
CA ILE A 143 -9.11 4.27 2.14
C ILE A 143 -8.82 3.20 1.06
N GLY A 144 -8.85 1.91 1.43
CA GLY A 144 -8.74 0.81 0.47
C GLY A 144 -9.77 0.91 -0.66
N SER A 145 -11.05 1.15 -0.30
CA SER A 145 -12.15 1.36 -1.26
C SER A 145 -11.91 2.51 -2.24
N GLY A 146 -11.08 3.49 -1.85
CA GLY A 146 -10.73 4.61 -2.74
C GLY A 146 -9.97 4.19 -4.00
N SER A 147 -9.25 3.07 -3.96
CA SER A 147 -8.56 2.50 -5.13
C SER A 147 -9.52 2.09 -6.24
N ILE A 148 -10.73 1.66 -5.89
CA ILE A 148 -11.79 1.28 -6.83
C ILE A 148 -12.16 2.44 -7.76
N VAL A 149 -12.26 3.65 -7.18
CA VAL A 149 -12.57 4.87 -7.96
C VAL A 149 -11.44 5.15 -8.95
N ALA A 150 -10.18 5.01 -8.54
CA ALA A 150 -9.04 5.22 -9.41
C ALA A 150 -9.00 4.23 -10.59
N ILE A 151 -9.33 2.97 -10.34
CA ILE A 151 -9.40 1.91 -11.36
C ILE A 151 -10.52 2.21 -12.38
N LEU A 152 -11.70 2.62 -11.91
CA LEU A 152 -12.79 3.04 -12.80
C LEU A 152 -12.40 4.26 -13.65
N MET A 153 -11.73 5.24 -13.03
CA MET A 153 -11.20 6.39 -13.75
C MET A 153 -10.20 5.98 -14.83
N ALA A 154 -9.32 5.01 -14.54
CA ALA A 154 -8.33 4.51 -15.48
C ALA A 154 -8.98 3.85 -16.70
N GLY A 155 -9.91 2.93 -16.46
CA GLY A 155 -10.63 2.24 -17.54
C GLY A 155 -11.49 3.18 -18.39
N TRP A 156 -12.21 4.10 -17.74
CA TRP A 156 -13.05 5.08 -18.44
C TRP A 156 -12.22 6.10 -19.21
N GLY A 157 -11.20 6.69 -18.55
CA GLY A 157 -10.36 7.74 -19.13
C GLY A 157 -9.53 7.28 -20.34
N SER A 158 -9.21 5.96 -20.43
CA SER A 158 -8.49 5.38 -21.55
C SER A 158 -9.28 5.34 -22.86
N ASN A 159 -10.61 5.48 -22.80
CA ASN A 159 -11.54 5.37 -23.95
C ASN A 159 -11.29 4.11 -24.80
N ASN A 160 -10.90 3.02 -24.15
CA ASN A 160 -10.70 1.71 -24.75
C ASN A 160 -11.68 0.71 -24.15
N LYS A 161 -12.42 -0.01 -25.01
CA LYS A 161 -13.43 -1.00 -24.58
C LYS A 161 -12.84 -2.13 -23.73
N TYR A 162 -11.61 -2.55 -24.00
CA TYR A 162 -10.93 -3.60 -23.25
C TYR A 162 -10.47 -3.10 -21.88
N ALA A 163 -9.94 -1.88 -21.80
CA ALA A 163 -9.58 -1.24 -20.54
C ALA A 163 -10.81 -1.03 -19.64
N LEU A 164 -11.92 -0.59 -20.23
CA LEU A 164 -13.18 -0.41 -19.50
C LEU A 164 -13.75 -1.72 -18.98
N LEU A 165 -13.73 -2.78 -19.79
CA LEU A 165 -14.18 -4.11 -19.40
C LEU A 165 -13.28 -4.69 -18.30
N GLY A 166 -11.96 -4.49 -18.40
CA GLY A 166 -11.00 -4.84 -17.37
C GLY A 166 -11.27 -4.11 -16.05
N ALA A 167 -11.52 -2.79 -16.11
CA ALA A 167 -11.86 -2.00 -14.93
C ALA A 167 -13.14 -2.51 -14.24
N PHE A 168 -14.19 -2.82 -14.97
CA PHE A 168 -15.42 -3.36 -14.38
C PHE A 168 -15.21 -4.74 -13.73
N ARG A 169 -14.40 -5.62 -14.33
CA ARG A 169 -14.07 -6.92 -13.73
C ARG A 169 -13.30 -6.74 -12.42
N THR A 170 -12.29 -5.86 -12.44
CA THR A 170 -11.50 -5.52 -11.26
C THR A 170 -12.39 -5.00 -10.14
N VAL A 171 -13.23 -4.02 -10.44
CA VAL A 171 -14.14 -3.44 -9.44
C VAL A 171 -15.13 -4.46 -8.90
N ALA A 172 -15.69 -5.32 -9.74
CA ALA A 172 -16.59 -6.37 -9.29
C ALA A 172 -15.92 -7.34 -8.32
N GLN A 173 -14.64 -7.69 -8.58
CA GLN A 173 -13.85 -8.50 -7.66
C GLN A 173 -13.59 -7.76 -6.36
N LEU A 174 -13.02 -6.55 -6.39
CA LEU A 174 -12.65 -5.78 -5.20
C LEU A 174 -13.87 -5.56 -4.30
N VAL A 175 -14.99 -5.05 -4.82
CA VAL A 175 -16.23 -4.86 -4.06
C VAL A 175 -16.75 -6.17 -3.47
N GLY A 176 -16.66 -7.28 -4.24
CA GLY A 176 -17.10 -8.60 -3.80
C GLY A 176 -16.32 -9.13 -2.60
N TYR A 177 -15.02 -8.85 -2.51
CA TYR A 177 -14.15 -9.33 -1.42
C TYR A 177 -13.98 -8.32 -0.29
N GLU A 178 -14.20 -7.04 -0.52
CA GLU A 178 -14.14 -5.98 0.51
C GLU A 178 -15.21 -6.20 1.61
N VAL A 179 -16.43 -6.58 1.23
CA VAL A 179 -17.51 -6.83 2.20
C VAL A 179 -17.18 -7.99 3.16
N PRO A 180 -16.78 -9.19 2.72
CA PRO A 180 -16.27 -10.24 3.60
C PRO A 180 -15.09 -9.79 4.46
N MET A 181 -14.13 -9.04 3.92
CA MET A 181 -12.98 -8.55 4.65
C MET A 181 -13.41 -7.64 5.80
N LEU A 182 -14.29 -6.68 5.55
CA LEU A 182 -14.85 -5.78 6.57
C LEU A 182 -15.58 -6.57 7.67
N LEU A 183 -16.43 -7.54 7.30
CA LEU A 183 -17.17 -8.34 8.26
C LEU A 183 -16.25 -9.16 9.17
N ASN A 184 -15.10 -9.60 8.69
CA ASN A 184 -14.14 -10.36 9.49
C ASN A 184 -13.26 -9.50 10.40
N VAL A 185 -13.18 -8.18 10.19
CA VAL A 185 -12.55 -7.25 11.12
C VAL A 185 -13.45 -6.96 12.32
N LEU A 186 -14.77 -7.04 12.17
CA LEU A 186 -15.72 -6.72 13.25
C LEU A 186 -15.54 -7.57 14.53
N PRO A 187 -15.37 -8.91 14.49
CA PRO A 187 -15.13 -9.70 15.70
C PRO A 187 -13.89 -9.27 16.46
N VAL A 188 -12.82 -8.89 15.74
CA VAL A 188 -11.58 -8.39 16.34
C VAL A 188 -11.80 -7.05 17.04
N VAL A 189 -12.51 -6.12 16.41
CA VAL A 189 -12.89 -4.84 16.98
C VAL A 189 -13.79 -5.01 18.20
N MET A 190 -14.78 -5.91 18.12
CA MET A 190 -15.69 -6.22 19.24
C MET A 190 -14.92 -6.78 20.45
N MET A 191 -14.00 -7.70 20.23
CA MET A 191 -13.18 -8.28 21.30
C MET A 191 -12.19 -7.27 21.86
N ALA A 192 -11.60 -6.44 21.02
CA ALA A 192 -10.72 -5.37 21.45
C ALA A 192 -11.46 -4.24 22.17
N GLY A 193 -12.75 -4.00 21.85
CA GLY A 193 -13.53 -2.87 22.36
C GLY A 193 -13.00 -1.52 21.92
N SER A 194 -12.17 -1.48 20.85
CA SER A 194 -11.59 -0.28 20.25
C SER A 194 -11.41 -0.50 18.76
N MET A 195 -11.53 0.58 17.94
CA MET A 195 -11.20 0.59 16.52
C MET A 195 -9.79 1.12 16.25
N SER A 196 -9.05 1.55 17.29
CA SER A 196 -7.65 1.94 17.16
C SER A 196 -6.78 0.71 16.94
N LEU A 197 -5.96 0.72 15.89
CA LEU A 197 -5.04 -0.39 15.60
C LEU A 197 -4.02 -0.61 16.72
N VAL A 198 -3.54 0.46 17.30
CA VAL A 198 -2.59 0.42 18.41
C VAL A 198 -3.21 -0.26 19.63
N ASP A 199 -4.46 0.07 19.97
CA ASP A 199 -5.17 -0.55 21.10
C ASP A 199 -5.46 -2.04 20.84
N ILE A 200 -5.83 -2.39 19.59
CA ILE A 200 -6.04 -3.78 19.19
C ILE A 200 -4.75 -4.60 19.39
N ILE A 201 -3.60 -4.07 18.97
CA ILE A 201 -2.30 -4.73 19.16
C ILE A 201 -1.96 -4.85 20.64
N HIS A 202 -2.13 -3.77 21.41
CA HIS A 202 -1.85 -3.80 22.85
C HIS A 202 -2.71 -4.83 23.58
N LYS A 203 -3.98 -4.95 23.22
CA LYS A 203 -4.87 -5.97 23.83
C LYS A 203 -4.52 -7.39 23.46
N GLN A 204 -3.93 -7.62 22.28
CA GLN A 204 -3.39 -8.93 21.90
C GLN A 204 -2.10 -9.28 22.64
N THR A 205 -1.30 -8.27 23.04
CA THR A 205 -0.03 -8.50 23.74
C THR A 205 -0.19 -8.57 25.25
N THR A 206 -1.21 -7.92 25.83
CA THR A 206 -1.45 -7.85 27.28
C THR A 206 -2.94 -8.05 27.58
N LEU A 207 -3.35 -9.27 27.86
CA LEU A 207 -4.65 -9.56 28.48
C LEU A 207 -4.45 -9.61 30.01
N ASP A 208 -4.96 -8.62 30.74
CA ASP A 208 -5.01 -8.56 32.22
C ASP A 208 -3.69 -8.93 32.92
N GLY A 209 -2.53 -8.43 32.42
CA GLY A 209 -1.22 -8.67 33.01
C GLY A 209 -0.56 -10.01 32.65
N ASN A 210 -1.20 -10.85 31.86
CA ASN A 210 -0.64 -12.08 31.29
C ASN A 210 -0.19 -11.85 29.83
N PRO A 211 0.79 -12.65 29.31
CA PRO A 211 1.11 -12.63 27.90
C PRO A 211 -0.15 -12.92 27.09
N GLY A 212 -0.58 -11.96 26.27
CA GLY A 212 -1.82 -12.02 25.52
C GLY A 212 -1.83 -13.15 24.52
N ILE A 213 -3.02 -13.68 24.26
CA ILE A 213 -3.23 -14.69 23.23
C ILE A 213 -3.64 -13.95 21.94
N PRO A 214 -2.97 -14.21 20.81
CA PRO A 214 -3.37 -13.63 19.53
C PRO A 214 -4.83 -13.92 19.19
N PHE A 215 -5.57 -12.94 18.69
CA PHE A 215 -7.00 -13.09 18.40
C PHE A 215 -7.32 -14.13 17.34
N ILE A 216 -6.33 -14.50 16.52
CA ILE A 216 -6.44 -15.61 15.55
C ILE A 216 -6.83 -16.94 16.21
N VAL A 217 -6.44 -17.17 17.47
CA VAL A 217 -6.78 -18.38 18.22
C VAL A 217 -8.27 -18.41 18.55
N PHE A 218 -8.88 -17.25 18.82
CA PHE A 218 -10.31 -17.14 19.13
C PHE A 218 -11.18 -17.13 17.88
N PHE A 219 -10.67 -16.57 16.76
CA PHE A 219 -11.40 -16.40 15.51
C PHE A 219 -10.66 -17.00 14.31
N PRO A 220 -10.37 -18.31 14.29
CA PRO A 220 -9.60 -18.93 13.22
C PRO A 220 -10.32 -18.87 11.86
N LEU A 221 -11.65 -18.95 11.87
CA LEU A 221 -12.45 -18.84 10.64
C LEU A 221 -12.39 -17.41 10.06
N SER A 222 -12.53 -16.39 10.92
CA SER A 222 -12.40 -14.99 10.47
C SER A 222 -11.01 -14.70 9.92
N ALA A 223 -9.96 -15.23 10.54
CA ALA A 223 -8.59 -15.08 10.04
C ALA A 223 -8.42 -15.76 8.68
N LEU A 224 -8.99 -16.94 8.46
CA LEU A 224 -8.96 -17.64 7.18
C LEU A 224 -9.68 -16.83 6.08
N VAL A 225 -10.89 -16.35 6.37
CA VAL A 225 -11.67 -15.56 5.40
C VAL A 225 -11.00 -14.23 5.14
N PHE A 226 -10.40 -13.57 6.14
CA PHE A 226 -9.63 -12.35 5.97
C PHE A 226 -8.41 -12.57 5.07
N LEU A 227 -7.67 -13.68 5.28
CA LEU A 227 -6.53 -14.05 4.44
C LEU A 227 -6.96 -14.24 2.97
N ILE A 228 -8.04 -15.01 2.72
CA ILE A 228 -8.54 -15.24 1.36
C ILE A 228 -9.00 -13.94 0.71
N SER A 229 -9.76 -13.11 1.45
CA SER A 229 -10.25 -11.83 0.96
C SER A 229 -9.08 -10.86 0.70
N GLY A 230 -8.05 -10.85 1.55
CA GLY A 230 -6.86 -10.02 1.37
C GLY A 230 -6.05 -10.42 0.13
N ILE A 231 -5.90 -11.73 -0.16
CA ILE A 231 -5.26 -12.19 -1.40
C ILE A 231 -6.07 -11.76 -2.62
N ALA A 232 -7.41 -11.81 -2.55
CA ALA A 232 -8.28 -11.39 -3.63
C ALA A 232 -8.29 -9.87 -3.83
N GLU A 233 -8.21 -9.10 -2.73
CA GLU A 233 -8.11 -7.63 -2.74
C GLU A 233 -6.80 -7.16 -3.38
N THR A 234 -5.71 -7.88 -3.16
CA THR A 234 -4.40 -7.57 -3.74
C THR A 234 -4.22 -8.12 -5.17
N GLY A 235 -5.25 -8.76 -5.76
CA GLY A 235 -5.19 -9.31 -7.11
C GLY A 235 -4.14 -10.40 -7.32
N ARG A 236 -3.72 -11.09 -6.25
CA ARG A 236 -2.70 -12.13 -6.34
C ARG A 236 -3.27 -13.50 -6.68
N SER A 237 -2.47 -14.35 -7.32
CA SER A 237 -2.85 -15.72 -7.64
C SER A 237 -3.38 -16.46 -6.39
N PRO A 238 -4.57 -17.13 -6.44
CA PRO A 238 -5.33 -17.54 -7.63
C PRO A 238 -6.39 -16.52 -8.12
N PHE A 239 -6.48 -15.33 -7.55
CA PHE A 239 -7.49 -14.31 -7.86
C PHE A 239 -6.99 -13.26 -8.86
N ASP A 240 -6.04 -13.62 -9.73
CA ASP A 240 -5.42 -12.77 -10.74
C ASP A 240 -6.30 -12.62 -12.00
N LEU A 241 -7.55 -12.21 -11.78
CA LEU A 241 -8.49 -11.89 -12.86
C LEU A 241 -8.33 -10.46 -13.38
N LEU A 242 -7.55 -9.64 -12.66
CA LEU A 242 -7.36 -8.22 -12.93
C LEU A 242 -6.48 -7.99 -14.16
N GLU A 243 -5.43 -8.81 -14.28
CA GLU A 243 -4.38 -8.72 -15.29
C GLU A 243 -4.39 -9.92 -16.25
N ALA A 244 -5.46 -10.72 -16.28
CA ALA A 244 -5.53 -11.93 -17.07
C ALA A 244 -5.16 -11.67 -18.55
N GLU A 245 -3.85 -11.75 -18.86
CA GLU A 245 -3.28 -11.44 -20.19
C GLU A 245 -3.95 -12.25 -21.32
N SER A 246 -4.35 -13.48 -21.01
CA SER A 246 -5.02 -14.36 -21.96
C SER A 246 -6.45 -13.94 -22.31
N GLU A 247 -7.10 -13.08 -21.48
CA GLU A 247 -8.52 -12.72 -21.66
C GLU A 247 -8.73 -11.25 -22.06
N ILE A 248 -8.02 -10.32 -21.40
CA ILE A 248 -8.27 -8.86 -21.52
C ILE A 248 -6.98 -8.07 -21.82
N VAL A 249 -5.97 -8.72 -22.38
CA VAL A 249 -4.68 -8.12 -22.74
C VAL A 249 -3.84 -7.72 -21.51
N ALA A 250 -4.23 -6.70 -20.75
CA ALA A 250 -3.59 -6.27 -19.49
C ALA A 250 -4.57 -5.52 -18.58
N GLY A 251 -5.87 -5.78 -18.67
CA GLY A 251 -6.85 -5.18 -17.79
C GLY A 251 -7.01 -3.68 -17.96
N PHE A 252 -7.26 -2.95 -16.84
CA PHE A 252 -7.58 -1.53 -16.83
C PHE A 252 -6.40 -0.62 -17.22
N HIS A 253 -5.16 -1.09 -17.11
CA HIS A 253 -3.95 -0.29 -17.35
C HIS A 253 -3.30 -0.50 -18.72
N VAL A 254 -3.99 -1.16 -19.69
CA VAL A 254 -3.50 -1.46 -21.05
C VAL A 254 -2.89 -0.25 -21.76
N GLU A 255 -3.49 0.91 -21.62
CA GLU A 255 -3.06 2.13 -22.31
C GLU A 255 -2.01 2.94 -21.54
N TYR A 256 -1.71 2.56 -20.30
CA TYR A 256 -0.78 3.30 -19.46
C TYR A 256 0.67 2.90 -19.70
N SER A 257 1.57 3.89 -19.73
CA SER A 257 3.00 3.72 -19.97
C SER A 257 3.84 4.55 -18.99
N GLY A 258 5.14 4.22 -18.88
CA GLY A 258 6.10 5.00 -18.09
C GLY A 258 5.72 5.15 -16.62
N MET A 259 5.83 6.36 -16.08
CA MET A 259 5.54 6.64 -14.66
C MET A 259 4.09 6.40 -14.26
N LYS A 260 3.14 6.62 -15.17
CA LYS A 260 1.72 6.37 -14.88
C LYS A 260 1.45 4.90 -14.58
N PHE A 261 2.05 4.01 -15.35
CA PHE A 261 2.01 2.57 -15.11
C PHE A 261 2.70 2.20 -13.78
N ALA A 262 3.87 2.79 -13.50
CA ALA A 262 4.59 2.54 -12.26
C ALA A 262 3.78 2.95 -11.00
N LEU A 263 2.96 4.00 -11.08
CA LEU A 263 2.11 4.43 -9.98
C LEU A 263 0.97 3.43 -9.67
N PHE A 264 0.40 2.76 -10.68
CA PHE A 264 -0.57 1.68 -10.45
C PHE A 264 0.09 0.50 -9.74
N PHE A 265 1.26 0.06 -10.21
CA PHE A 265 2.02 -1.01 -9.55
C PHE A 265 2.44 -0.63 -8.13
N LEU A 266 2.88 0.60 -7.91
CA LEU A 266 3.19 1.09 -6.57
C LEU A 266 1.95 0.97 -5.66
N GLY A 267 0.78 1.39 -6.14
CA GLY A 267 -0.48 1.27 -5.39
C GLY A 267 -0.80 -0.16 -5.01
N GLU A 268 -0.67 -1.09 -5.94
CA GLU A 268 -0.92 -2.52 -5.73
C GLU A 268 0.00 -3.13 -4.67
N TYR A 269 1.33 -2.94 -4.80
CA TYR A 269 2.29 -3.51 -3.84
C TYR A 269 2.21 -2.87 -2.45
N VAL A 270 1.93 -1.56 -2.38
CA VAL A 270 1.73 -0.85 -1.11
C VAL A 270 0.48 -1.38 -0.41
N ASN A 271 -0.62 -1.61 -1.14
CA ASN A 271 -1.83 -2.22 -0.59
C ASN A 271 -1.59 -3.68 -0.17
N ALA A 272 -0.84 -4.46 -0.97
CA ALA A 272 -0.48 -5.82 -0.62
C ALA A 272 0.31 -5.89 0.71
N LEU A 273 1.25 -4.98 0.92
CA LEU A 273 1.98 -4.91 2.17
C LEU A 273 1.08 -4.44 3.33
N ALA A 274 0.16 -3.49 3.07
CA ALA A 274 -0.78 -3.02 4.09
C ALA A 274 -1.72 -4.12 4.60
N VAL A 275 -2.16 -5.02 3.71
CA VAL A 275 -3.00 -6.19 4.08
C VAL A 275 -2.18 -7.23 4.85
N ALA A 276 -0.87 -7.31 4.62
CA ALA A 276 0.03 -8.26 5.30
C ALA A 276 0.41 -7.82 6.73
N PHE A 277 0.28 -6.53 7.05
CA PHE A 277 0.50 -5.96 8.38
C PHE A 277 -0.70 -6.19 9.29
#